data_aabbac219d3d08c2a48459b6ccbad4d1
#
_entry.id   aabbac219d3d08c2a48459b6ccbad4d1
#
_cell.length_a   1.000
_cell.length_b   1.000
_cell.length_c   1.000
_cell.angle_alpha   90.00
_cell.angle_beta   90.00
_cell.angle_gamma   90.00
#
_symmetry.space_group_name_H-M   'P 1'
#
loop_
_entity.id
_entity.type
_entity.pdbx_description
1 polymer ?
#
loop_
_entity_poly.entity_id
_entity_poly.type
_entity_poly.pdbx_seq_one_letter_code
_entity_poly.pdbx_strand_id
1 'polypeptide(L)'
;STCPIMQSEVKEANSQVTKGNLMIPRYSRPDMVKIWSPETKFRIWYEIEAHACDAMADLGVIPRENADAVWKAKDVEFDVARIDEIEAVTKHDVIAFLTHLAEHVGSDEARFVHQGMTSSDVLDTCFNIQLVRAADILLADMDQLLAALKRRALEHKMTVRIGPKRPSLTGTSSISSPTTTSTGAPRTSGG
;
A
#
# COMPACT_ATOMS: atom_id res chain seq x y z
N SER A 1 8.83 -20.08 38.18
CA SER A 1 8.71 -18.65 38.52
C SER A 1 9.08 -17.85 37.27
N THR A 2 8.09 -17.37 36.56
CA THR A 2 8.26 -16.57 35.35
C THR A 2 8.63 -15.13 35.75
N CYS A 3 9.66 -14.56 35.12
CA CYS A 3 10.21 -13.25 35.44
C CYS A 3 9.12 -12.14 35.30
N PRO A 4 8.93 -11.25 36.29
CA PRO A 4 7.90 -10.21 36.26
C PRO A 4 8.05 -9.22 35.07
N ILE A 5 9.26 -9.01 34.58
CA ILE A 5 9.57 -8.12 33.46
C ILE A 5 8.99 -8.67 32.14
N MET A 6 9.04 -9.99 31.93
CA MET A 6 8.43 -10.60 30.73
C MET A 6 6.89 -10.55 30.73
N GLN A 7 6.27 -10.48 31.91
CA GLN A 7 4.80 -10.38 32.00
C GLN A 7 4.30 -8.95 31.73
N SER A 8 5.08 -7.91 32.03
CA SER A 8 4.73 -6.52 31.69
C SER A 8 4.86 -6.25 30.20
N GLU A 9 5.93 -6.72 29.56
CA GLU A 9 6.14 -6.57 28.11
C GLU A 9 5.10 -7.33 27.28
N VAL A 10 4.71 -8.53 27.72
CA VAL A 10 3.64 -9.31 27.07
C VAL A 10 2.27 -8.65 27.26
N LYS A 11 2.01 -7.99 28.39
CA LYS A 11 0.76 -7.25 28.63
C LYS A 11 0.71 -5.95 27.81
N GLU A 12 1.81 -5.23 27.67
CA GLU A 12 1.87 -4.04 26.82
C GLU A 12 1.75 -4.38 25.34
N ALA A 13 2.45 -5.44 24.87
CA ALA A 13 2.30 -5.93 23.50
C ALA A 13 0.87 -6.40 23.22
N ASN A 14 0.20 -7.06 24.17
CA ASN A 14 -1.19 -7.50 24.00
C ASN A 14 -2.21 -6.33 24.11
N SER A 15 -1.88 -5.27 24.83
CA SER A 15 -2.71 -4.06 24.91
C SER A 15 -2.70 -3.26 23.61
N GLN A 16 -1.62 -3.33 22.83
CA GLN A 16 -1.55 -2.69 21.51
C GLN A 16 -2.28 -3.49 20.43
N VAL A 17 -2.41 -4.80 20.59
CA VAL A 17 -3.17 -5.67 19.67
C VAL A 17 -4.69 -5.41 19.78
N THR A 18 -5.18 -4.92 20.91
CA THR A 18 -6.62 -4.64 21.14
C THR A 18 -7.11 -3.31 20.56
N LYS A 19 -6.24 -2.48 19.98
CA LYS A 19 -6.59 -1.22 19.32
C LYS A 19 -6.47 -1.28 17.78
N GLY A 20 -7.06 -2.28 17.16
CA GLY A 20 -7.22 -2.31 15.69
C GLY A 20 -5.95 -2.59 14.88
N ASN A 21 -4.79 -2.78 15.50
CA ASN A 21 -3.56 -3.10 14.79
C ASN A 21 -3.35 -4.62 14.74
N LEU A 22 -3.87 -5.25 13.68
CA LEU A 22 -3.74 -6.70 13.44
C LEU A 22 -2.28 -7.14 13.17
N MET A 23 -1.34 -6.20 13.14
CA MET A 23 0.06 -6.45 12.77
C MET A 23 0.92 -6.69 14.02
N ILE A 24 1.68 -7.79 14.00
CA ILE A 24 2.65 -8.09 15.07
C ILE A 24 3.88 -7.22 14.84
N PRO A 25 4.22 -6.25 15.73
CA PRO A 25 5.28 -5.27 15.48
C PRO A 25 6.64 -5.88 15.13
N ARG A 26 7.04 -6.97 15.77
CA ARG A 26 8.32 -7.65 15.53
C ARG A 26 8.44 -8.31 14.14
N TYR A 27 7.31 -8.49 13.43
CA TYR A 27 7.27 -9.07 12.09
C TYR A 27 6.87 -8.06 11.03
N SER A 28 6.74 -6.79 11.43
CA SER A 28 6.21 -5.74 10.57
C SER A 28 7.28 -4.70 10.29
N ARG A 29 7.45 -4.35 9.01
CA ARG A 29 8.28 -3.23 8.61
C ARG A 29 7.49 -1.93 8.74
N PRO A 30 7.98 -0.91 9.45
CA PRO A 30 7.21 0.31 9.72
C PRO A 30 6.68 1.01 8.46
N ASP A 31 7.52 1.13 7.41
CA ASP A 31 7.13 1.77 6.14
C ASP A 31 5.98 1.03 5.45
N MET A 32 6.00 -0.30 5.48
CA MET A 32 4.93 -1.12 4.93
C MET A 32 3.65 -1.01 5.76
N VAL A 33 3.75 -1.04 7.10
CA VAL A 33 2.61 -0.87 8.01
C VAL A 33 1.93 0.48 7.78
N LYS A 34 2.70 1.55 7.60
CA LYS A 34 2.18 2.89 7.35
C LYS A 34 1.29 2.96 6.11
N ILE A 35 1.64 2.23 5.03
CA ILE A 35 0.82 2.20 3.80
C ILE A 35 -0.58 1.64 4.07
N TRP A 36 -0.67 0.63 4.96
CA TRP A 36 -1.92 -0.08 5.27
C TRP A 36 -2.65 0.45 6.50
N SER A 37 -2.17 1.55 7.10
CA SER A 37 -2.82 2.13 8.27
C SER A 37 -4.14 2.81 7.91
N PRO A 38 -5.12 2.85 8.85
CA PRO A 38 -6.39 3.55 8.65
C PRO A 38 -6.20 5.03 8.28
N GLU A 39 -5.24 5.70 8.91
CA GLU A 39 -4.94 7.11 8.66
C GLU A 39 -4.48 7.33 7.21
N THR A 40 -3.61 6.44 6.70
CA THR A 40 -3.16 6.50 5.30
C THR A 40 -4.33 6.20 4.34
N LYS A 41 -5.21 5.24 4.67
CA LYS A 41 -6.41 4.93 3.90
C LYS A 41 -7.30 6.17 3.77
N PHE A 42 -7.66 6.81 4.88
CA PHE A 42 -8.52 7.99 4.86
C PHE A 42 -7.86 9.19 4.18
N ARG A 43 -6.53 9.31 4.28
CA ARG A 43 -5.79 10.31 3.53
C ARG A 43 -5.89 10.14 2.02
N ILE A 44 -5.78 8.90 1.54
CA ILE A 44 -5.94 8.59 0.12
C ILE A 44 -7.39 8.83 -0.32
N TRP A 45 -8.37 8.46 0.49
CA TRP A 45 -9.78 8.75 0.19
C TRP A 45 -10.03 10.24 0.01
N TYR A 46 -9.49 11.05 0.91
CA TYR A 46 -9.55 12.51 0.77
C TYR A 46 -8.91 12.99 -0.55
N GLU A 47 -7.73 12.50 -0.89
CA GLU A 47 -7.04 12.87 -2.13
C GLU A 47 -7.89 12.53 -3.37
N ILE A 48 -8.54 11.37 -3.39
CA ILE A 48 -9.43 10.93 -4.47
C ILE A 48 -10.61 11.90 -4.60
N GLU A 49 -11.28 12.22 -3.49
CA GLU A 49 -12.43 13.13 -3.48
C GLU A 49 -12.05 14.57 -3.88
N ALA A 50 -10.92 15.06 -3.40
CA ALA A 50 -10.42 16.38 -3.75
C ALA A 50 -10.09 16.51 -5.24
N HIS A 51 -9.42 15.51 -5.82
CA HIS A 51 -9.12 15.48 -7.25
C HIS A 51 -10.39 15.31 -8.11
N ALA A 52 -11.38 14.55 -7.64
CA ALA A 52 -12.67 14.43 -8.32
C ALA A 52 -13.42 15.77 -8.32
N CYS A 53 -13.41 16.51 -7.20
CA CYS A 53 -13.95 17.86 -7.12
C CYS A 53 -13.24 18.83 -8.08
N ASP A 54 -11.90 18.78 -8.18
CA ASP A 54 -11.14 19.59 -9.13
C ASP A 54 -11.56 19.33 -10.58
N ALA A 55 -11.62 18.04 -10.96
CA ALA A 55 -12.02 17.66 -12.31
C ALA A 55 -13.44 18.13 -12.64
N MET A 56 -14.37 18.02 -11.69
CA MET A 56 -15.74 18.51 -11.87
C MET A 56 -15.82 20.04 -11.96
N ALA A 57 -14.98 20.75 -11.22
CA ALA A 57 -14.89 22.20 -11.31
C ALA A 57 -14.32 22.65 -12.66
N ASP A 58 -13.31 21.95 -13.20
CA ASP A 58 -12.75 22.21 -14.53
C ASP A 58 -13.77 21.98 -15.64
N LEU A 59 -14.65 21.02 -15.47
CA LEU A 59 -15.76 20.75 -16.38
C LEU A 59 -16.95 21.71 -16.20
N GLY A 60 -16.93 22.57 -15.19
CA GLY A 60 -18.02 23.50 -14.87
C GLY A 60 -19.24 22.82 -14.25
N VAL A 61 -19.11 21.61 -13.74
CA VAL A 61 -20.20 20.85 -13.07
C VAL A 61 -20.44 21.38 -11.66
N ILE A 62 -19.36 21.74 -10.96
CA ILE A 62 -19.43 22.37 -9.63
C ILE A 62 -18.71 23.72 -9.64
N PRO A 63 -19.05 24.65 -8.72
CA PRO A 63 -18.30 25.90 -8.58
C PRO A 63 -16.84 25.64 -8.15
N ARG A 64 -15.89 26.37 -8.72
CA ARG A 64 -14.46 26.26 -8.36
C ARG A 64 -14.22 26.51 -6.88
N GLU A 65 -14.96 27.43 -6.28
CA GLU A 65 -14.87 27.77 -4.85
C GLU A 65 -15.09 26.57 -3.93
N ASN A 66 -15.95 25.64 -4.35
CA ASN A 66 -16.22 24.40 -3.59
C ASN A 66 -15.04 23.42 -3.67
N ALA A 67 -14.41 23.26 -4.84
CA ALA A 67 -13.20 22.44 -4.96
C ALA A 67 -12.04 23.04 -4.14
N ASP A 68 -11.87 24.37 -4.18
CA ASP A 68 -10.86 25.07 -3.38
C ASP A 68 -11.12 24.91 -1.86
N ALA A 69 -12.38 24.88 -1.45
CA ALA A 69 -12.75 24.65 -0.05
C ALA A 69 -12.38 23.23 0.42
N VAL A 70 -12.59 22.21 -0.44
CA VAL A 70 -12.16 20.84 -0.14
C VAL A 70 -10.64 20.78 0.05
N TRP A 71 -9.86 21.47 -0.81
CA TRP A 71 -8.41 21.51 -0.70
C TRP A 71 -7.88 22.21 0.56
N LYS A 72 -8.66 23.09 1.19
CA LYS A 72 -8.27 23.67 2.49
C LYS A 72 -8.13 22.65 3.62
N ALA A 73 -8.80 21.51 3.48
CA ALA A 73 -8.70 20.38 4.43
C ALA A 73 -7.47 19.49 4.19
N LYS A 74 -6.55 19.82 3.29
CA LYS A 74 -5.38 18.99 2.94
C LYS A 74 -4.45 18.67 4.12
N ASP A 75 -4.39 19.54 5.12
CA ASP A 75 -3.50 19.40 6.28
C ASP A 75 -4.25 18.85 7.52
N VAL A 76 -5.53 18.50 7.36
CA VAL A 76 -6.34 17.91 8.43
C VAL A 76 -5.90 16.48 8.68
N GLU A 77 -5.67 16.13 9.93
CA GLU A 77 -5.52 14.73 10.36
C GLU A 77 -6.90 14.14 10.62
N PHE A 78 -7.22 13.06 9.89
CA PHE A 78 -8.50 12.39 10.05
C PHE A 78 -8.51 11.55 11.32
N ASP A 79 -9.47 11.81 12.20
CA ASP A 79 -9.66 11.07 13.44
C ASP A 79 -10.37 9.73 13.16
N VAL A 80 -9.59 8.66 13.17
CA VAL A 80 -10.09 7.29 12.93
C VAL A 80 -11.19 6.93 13.94
N ALA A 81 -11.02 7.27 15.19
CA ALA A 81 -12.00 6.93 16.24
C ALA A 81 -13.33 7.67 16.01
N ARG A 82 -13.28 8.92 15.58
CA ARG A 82 -14.47 9.70 15.23
C ARG A 82 -15.19 9.11 14.02
N ILE A 83 -14.45 8.68 13.01
CA ILE A 83 -15.02 8.02 11.81
C ILE A 83 -15.68 6.71 12.22
N ASP A 84 -15.06 5.88 13.06
CA ASP A 84 -15.62 4.64 13.58
C ASP A 84 -16.93 4.86 14.37
N GLU A 85 -17.00 5.94 15.18
CA GLU A 85 -18.24 6.33 15.87
C GLU A 85 -19.37 6.65 14.89
N ILE A 86 -19.07 7.41 13.83
CA ILE A 86 -20.06 7.76 12.81
C ILE A 86 -20.48 6.50 12.03
N GLU A 87 -19.53 5.62 11.70
CA GLU A 87 -19.80 4.35 11.01
C GLU A 87 -20.69 3.43 11.85
N ALA A 88 -20.51 3.41 13.16
CA ALA A 88 -21.38 2.63 14.05
C ALA A 88 -22.87 3.00 13.92
N VAL A 89 -23.18 4.22 13.50
CA VAL A 89 -24.53 4.72 13.25
C VAL A 89 -24.94 4.54 11.79
N THR A 90 -24.11 5.01 10.86
CA THR A 90 -24.41 5.03 9.42
C THR A 90 -24.35 3.64 8.78
N LYS A 91 -23.63 2.70 9.38
CA LYS A 91 -23.35 1.35 8.86
C LYS A 91 -22.73 1.35 7.46
N HIS A 92 -21.98 2.41 7.16
CA HIS A 92 -21.33 2.59 5.85
C HIS A 92 -20.04 3.40 6.02
N ASP A 93 -18.93 2.82 5.69
CA ASP A 93 -17.58 3.35 5.89
C ASP A 93 -17.31 4.65 5.10
N VAL A 94 -17.60 4.67 3.79
CA VAL A 94 -17.38 5.86 2.97
C VAL A 94 -18.30 7.02 3.41
N ILE A 95 -19.56 6.74 3.76
CA ILE A 95 -20.47 7.78 4.27
C ILE A 95 -19.97 8.32 5.61
N ALA A 96 -19.44 7.47 6.48
CA ALA A 96 -18.84 7.91 7.75
C ALA A 96 -17.66 8.84 7.53
N PHE A 97 -16.76 8.49 6.62
CA PHE A 97 -15.63 9.32 6.23
C PHE A 97 -16.09 10.67 5.64
N LEU A 98 -17.04 10.66 4.70
CA LEU A 98 -17.56 11.87 4.08
C LEU A 98 -18.25 12.80 5.10
N THR A 99 -18.95 12.22 6.08
CA THR A 99 -19.56 12.97 7.17
C THR A 99 -18.49 13.65 8.03
N HIS A 100 -17.42 12.93 8.36
CA HIS A 100 -16.29 13.51 9.10
C HIS A 100 -15.56 14.57 8.27
N LEU A 101 -15.38 14.37 6.97
CA LEU A 101 -14.79 15.37 6.07
C LEU A 101 -15.64 16.65 6.06
N ALA A 102 -16.97 16.54 6.05
CA ALA A 102 -17.87 17.68 6.09
C ALA A 102 -17.76 18.51 7.38
N GLU A 103 -17.38 17.89 8.50
CA GLU A 103 -17.09 18.61 9.77
C GLU A 103 -15.90 19.58 9.63
N HIS A 104 -14.99 19.35 8.67
CA HIS A 104 -13.80 20.16 8.43
C HIS A 104 -13.92 21.13 7.26
N VAL A 105 -14.62 20.74 6.20
CA VAL A 105 -14.79 21.55 4.98
C VAL A 105 -15.94 22.55 5.11
N GLY A 106 -16.99 22.16 5.80
CA GLY A 106 -18.26 22.89 5.87
C GLY A 106 -19.37 22.16 5.11
N SER A 107 -20.60 22.24 5.64
CA SER A 107 -21.73 21.45 5.11
C SER A 107 -22.16 21.89 3.71
N ASP A 108 -22.05 23.17 3.39
CA ASP A 108 -22.47 23.70 2.10
C ASP A 108 -21.49 23.36 0.99
N GLU A 109 -20.20 23.38 1.28
CA GLU A 109 -19.13 23.00 0.38
C GLU A 109 -19.05 21.50 0.21
N ALA A 110 -19.23 20.74 1.27
CA ALA A 110 -19.16 19.27 1.28
C ALA A 110 -20.26 18.60 0.47
N ARG A 111 -21.37 19.27 0.16
CA ARG A 111 -22.47 18.70 -0.65
C ARG A 111 -22.07 18.28 -2.06
N PHE A 112 -20.97 18.80 -2.57
CA PHE A 112 -20.45 18.46 -3.90
C PHE A 112 -19.39 17.34 -3.86
N VAL A 113 -18.93 16.97 -2.67
CA VAL A 113 -18.00 15.85 -2.50
C VAL A 113 -18.76 14.54 -2.79
N HIS A 114 -18.08 13.59 -3.42
CA HIS A 114 -18.63 12.29 -3.82
C HIS A 114 -19.75 12.37 -4.88
N GLN A 115 -19.90 13.48 -5.55
CA GLN A 115 -20.91 13.64 -6.58
C GLN A 115 -20.53 12.83 -7.84
N GLY A 116 -21.45 11.96 -8.29
CA GLY A 116 -21.24 11.14 -9.48
C GLY A 116 -20.31 9.94 -9.28
N MET A 117 -19.91 9.66 -8.05
CA MET A 117 -19.06 8.52 -7.68
C MET A 117 -19.83 7.50 -6.84
N THR A 118 -19.31 6.28 -6.80
CA THR A 118 -19.76 5.23 -5.88
C THR A 118 -18.67 4.93 -4.85
N SER A 119 -19.03 4.26 -3.76
CA SER A 119 -18.05 3.82 -2.75
C SER A 119 -16.96 2.95 -3.36
N SER A 120 -17.27 2.11 -4.35
CA SER A 120 -16.30 1.27 -5.03
C SER A 120 -15.22 2.08 -5.78
N ASP A 121 -15.57 3.23 -6.35
CA ASP A 121 -14.60 4.10 -7.03
C ASP A 121 -13.52 4.57 -6.05
N VAL A 122 -13.90 4.91 -4.82
CA VAL A 122 -12.96 5.33 -3.77
C VAL A 122 -12.17 4.15 -3.22
N LEU A 123 -12.85 3.04 -2.91
CA LEU A 123 -12.24 1.85 -2.31
C LEU A 123 -11.20 1.22 -3.23
N ASP A 124 -11.58 0.96 -4.48
CA ASP A 124 -10.71 0.28 -5.46
C ASP A 124 -9.53 1.16 -5.87
N THR A 125 -9.76 2.46 -6.06
CA THR A 125 -8.68 3.40 -6.36
C THR A 125 -7.69 3.50 -5.19
N CYS A 126 -8.19 3.61 -3.96
CA CYS A 126 -7.37 3.62 -2.75
C CYS A 126 -6.51 2.35 -2.65
N PHE A 127 -7.14 1.19 -2.81
CA PHE A 127 -6.44 -0.10 -2.74
C PHE A 127 -5.33 -0.21 -3.79
N ASN A 128 -5.59 0.21 -5.03
CA ASN A 128 -4.59 0.22 -6.08
C ASN A 128 -3.41 1.17 -5.77
N ILE A 129 -3.68 2.35 -5.21
CA ILE A 129 -2.62 3.28 -4.78
C ILE A 129 -1.76 2.65 -3.68
N GLN A 130 -2.39 1.99 -2.69
CA GLN A 130 -1.66 1.28 -1.64
C GLN A 130 -0.81 0.13 -2.20
N LEU A 131 -1.33 -0.64 -3.16
CA LEU A 131 -0.58 -1.70 -3.84
C LEU A 131 0.64 -1.16 -4.59
N VAL A 132 0.51 -0.06 -5.32
CA VAL A 132 1.64 0.58 -6.01
C VAL A 132 2.70 1.02 -5.01
N ARG A 133 2.32 1.75 -3.95
CA ARG A 133 3.26 2.19 -2.90
C ARG A 133 3.97 1.01 -2.23
N ALA A 134 3.25 -0.09 -1.96
CA ALA A 134 3.83 -1.30 -1.39
C ALA A 134 4.79 -2.00 -2.36
N ALA A 135 4.42 -2.07 -3.65
CA ALA A 135 5.26 -2.66 -4.69
C ALA A 135 6.57 -1.87 -4.87
N ASP A 136 6.54 -0.55 -4.82
CA ASP A 136 7.75 0.29 -4.92
C ASP A 136 8.76 -0.04 -3.80
N ILE A 137 8.28 -0.25 -2.57
CA ILE A 137 9.15 -0.67 -1.46
C ILE A 137 9.76 -2.04 -1.75
N LEU A 138 8.96 -3.00 -2.21
CA LEU A 138 9.44 -4.36 -2.51
C LEU A 138 10.44 -4.36 -3.66
N LEU A 139 10.23 -3.59 -4.70
CA LEU A 139 11.15 -3.46 -5.82
C LEU A 139 12.49 -2.87 -5.38
N ALA A 140 12.47 -1.80 -4.57
CA ALA A 140 13.67 -1.22 -4.01
C ALA A 140 14.45 -2.21 -3.12
N ASP A 141 13.76 -3.05 -2.35
CA ASP A 141 14.37 -4.11 -1.55
C ASP A 141 14.99 -5.21 -2.43
N MET A 142 14.33 -5.59 -3.52
CA MET A 142 14.86 -6.56 -4.48
C MET A 142 16.16 -6.05 -5.13
N ASP A 143 16.24 -4.80 -5.51
CA ASP A 143 17.46 -4.20 -6.08
C ASP A 143 18.63 -4.24 -5.06
N GLN A 144 18.35 -3.90 -3.81
CA GLN A 144 19.35 -3.99 -2.74
C GLN A 144 19.80 -5.45 -2.51
N LEU A 145 18.87 -6.39 -2.50
CA LEU A 145 19.17 -7.82 -2.35
C LEU A 145 20.02 -8.32 -3.51
N LEU A 146 19.68 -8.00 -4.75
CA LEU A 146 20.45 -8.38 -5.93
C LEU A 146 21.86 -7.81 -5.89
N ALA A 147 22.03 -6.56 -5.50
CA ALA A 147 23.34 -5.93 -5.32
C ALA A 147 24.17 -6.64 -4.25
N ALA A 148 23.55 -6.98 -3.11
CA ALA A 148 24.20 -7.72 -2.04
C ALA A 148 24.60 -9.14 -2.48
N LEU A 149 23.71 -9.86 -3.15
CA LEU A 149 23.99 -11.21 -3.68
C LEU A 149 25.14 -11.18 -4.70
N LYS A 150 25.13 -10.22 -5.65
CA LYS A 150 26.18 -10.05 -6.62
C LYS A 150 27.54 -9.81 -5.94
N ARG A 151 27.58 -8.90 -4.99
CA ARG A 151 28.83 -8.62 -4.21
C ARG A 151 29.34 -9.87 -3.51
N ARG A 152 28.47 -10.59 -2.78
CA ARG A 152 28.85 -11.81 -2.06
C ARG A 152 29.27 -12.93 -3.01
N ALA A 153 28.60 -13.11 -4.13
CA ALA A 153 28.96 -14.11 -5.14
C ALA A 153 30.37 -13.87 -5.72
N LEU A 154 30.71 -12.61 -6.00
CA LEU A 154 32.03 -12.24 -6.49
C LEU A 154 33.10 -12.40 -5.42
N GLU A 155 32.83 -11.98 -4.18
CA GLU A 155 33.74 -12.08 -3.03
C GLU A 155 34.08 -13.54 -2.72
N HIS A 156 33.09 -14.43 -2.75
CA HIS A 156 33.24 -15.84 -2.41
C HIS A 156 33.37 -16.77 -3.61
N LYS A 157 33.66 -16.24 -4.79
CA LYS A 157 33.79 -17.02 -6.03
C LYS A 157 34.73 -18.23 -5.92
N MET A 158 35.82 -18.05 -5.18
CA MET A 158 36.85 -19.09 -4.99
C MET A 158 36.79 -19.77 -3.63
N THR A 159 35.81 -19.46 -2.79
CA THR A 159 35.67 -20.04 -1.47
C THR A 159 35.19 -21.50 -1.58
N VAL A 160 36.06 -22.41 -1.15
CA VAL A 160 35.74 -23.85 -1.13
C VAL A 160 34.76 -24.12 0.01
N ARG A 161 33.67 -24.82 -0.29
CA ARG A 161 32.71 -25.29 0.72
C ARG A 161 32.39 -26.77 0.51
N ILE A 162 32.10 -27.48 1.60
CA ILE A 162 31.55 -28.83 1.54
C ILE A 162 30.07 -28.69 1.16
N GLY A 163 29.70 -29.16 -0.02
CA GLY A 163 28.31 -29.27 -0.44
C GLY A 163 27.61 -30.48 0.20
N PRO A 164 26.27 -30.47 0.36
CA PRO A 164 25.56 -31.68 0.72
C PRO A 164 25.82 -32.75 -0.33
N LYS A 165 26.17 -33.96 0.15
CA LYS A 165 26.36 -35.13 -0.73
C LYS A 165 25.02 -35.37 -1.44
N ARG A 166 24.91 -35.02 -2.71
CA ARG A 166 23.77 -35.46 -3.50
C ARG A 166 23.72 -36.99 -3.50
N PRO A 167 22.61 -37.63 -3.16
CA PRO A 167 22.47 -39.03 -3.46
C PRO A 167 22.70 -39.15 -4.98
N SER A 168 23.62 -40.01 -5.38
CA SER A 168 23.93 -40.27 -6.79
C SER A 168 22.68 -40.89 -7.44
N LEU A 169 21.83 -40.04 -8.00
CA LEU A 169 20.99 -40.48 -9.08
C LEU A 169 21.92 -40.64 -10.27
N THR A 170 22.19 -41.90 -10.63
CA THR A 170 22.82 -42.24 -11.91
C THR A 170 21.95 -41.73 -13.03
N GLY A 171 22.22 -40.53 -13.47
CA GLY A 171 21.56 -39.87 -14.55
C GLY A 171 22.45 -38.72 -15.05
N THR A 172 23.02 -38.88 -16.20
CA THR A 172 23.80 -37.90 -16.94
C THR A 172 23.09 -36.55 -16.95
N SER A 173 23.50 -35.59 -16.12
CA SER A 173 23.06 -34.23 -16.31
C SER A 173 23.91 -33.56 -17.35
N SER A 174 23.39 -33.53 -18.57
CA SER A 174 23.83 -32.59 -19.59
C SER A 174 23.53 -31.18 -19.10
N ILE A 175 24.53 -30.37 -18.88
CA ILE A 175 24.41 -28.93 -18.70
C ILE A 175 23.94 -28.38 -20.03
N SER A 176 22.64 -28.13 -20.20
CA SER A 176 22.13 -27.39 -21.34
C SER A 176 22.57 -25.94 -21.21
N SER A 177 23.43 -25.50 -22.09
CA SER A 177 23.78 -24.11 -22.32
C SER A 177 22.51 -23.31 -22.61
N PRO A 178 22.38 -22.06 -22.16
CA PRO A 178 21.22 -21.24 -22.51
C PRO A 178 21.21 -21.01 -24.00
N THR A 179 20.16 -21.49 -24.67
CA THR A 179 19.90 -21.25 -26.06
C THR A 179 19.63 -19.76 -26.25
N THR A 180 20.54 -19.07 -26.94
CA THR A 180 20.29 -17.72 -27.44
C THR A 180 19.21 -17.80 -28.51
N THR A 181 17.99 -17.39 -28.17
CA THR A 181 16.93 -17.17 -29.13
C THR A 181 17.29 -15.96 -30.00
N SER A 182 17.70 -16.23 -31.20
CA SER A 182 17.84 -15.27 -32.31
C SER A 182 16.45 -14.69 -32.60
N THR A 183 16.29 -13.38 -32.37
CA THR A 183 15.14 -12.61 -32.85
C THR A 183 15.11 -12.59 -34.37
N GLY A 184 14.17 -13.35 -34.93
CA GLY A 184 13.88 -13.32 -36.37
C GLY A 184 13.27 -11.97 -36.76
N ALA A 185 13.83 -11.36 -37.79
CA ALA A 185 13.34 -10.15 -38.42
C ALA A 185 11.94 -10.34 -39.05
N PRO A 186 11.12 -9.29 -39.15
CA PRO A 186 9.80 -9.38 -39.75
C PRO A 186 9.90 -9.58 -41.27
N ARG A 187 9.19 -10.58 -41.78
CA ARG A 187 8.99 -10.77 -43.21
C ARG A 187 8.01 -9.70 -43.72
N THR A 188 8.49 -8.85 -44.62
CA THR A 188 7.63 -8.03 -45.47
C THR A 188 7.04 -8.91 -46.55
N SER A 189 5.74 -9.11 -46.56
CA SER A 189 4.98 -9.66 -47.67
C SER A 189 4.51 -8.51 -48.53
N GLY A 190 5.15 -8.34 -49.70
CA GLY A 190 4.59 -7.63 -50.85
C GLY A 190 3.72 -8.58 -51.66
N GLY A 191 2.60 -8.05 -52.16
CA GLY A 191 1.65 -8.71 -53.04
C GLY A 191 0.29 -8.06 -52.93
#